data_4d3a6632641d755f6b302163728a1ed1
#
_entry.id   4d3a6632641d755f6b302163728a1ed1
#
_cell.length_a   1.000
_cell.length_b   1.000
_cell.length_c   1.000
_cell.angle_alpha   90.00
_cell.angle_beta   90.00
_cell.angle_gamma   90.00
#
_symmetry.space_group_name_H-M   'P 1'
#
loop_
_entity.id
_entity.type
_entity.pdbx_description
1 polymer ?
#
loop_
_entity_poly.entity_id
_entity_poly.type
_entity_poly.pdbx_seq_one_letter_code
_entity_poly.pdbx_strand_id
1 'polypeptide(L)'
;MSRKLSHVLLIGVGLFSSTWVMAAVKEYDLTIAEQTVNITGKPLKRITVNGKFVAPLLEFEEGDDAVIRVHNKLKNQDSSIHWHGLILPGIMDGVPGFNQFDGIAPNKTYEYKFKVRQNGTYWYHSHSKGQEQDGLYGPLVIYPKNKVPLTAGEKADRDYVVLLSDFHNSTSGQIMSNLKKEADYYQNRRETVFDVFRQIKRDGLKATWKDRSMWNQMRMLKTDMSDVTNYTFLMNGKTPEQNWTGNFKAGEKVRLRFINASAMSLFDVRIPNLKMTVVSADGQPVKPVPVDEFRIGTAETYDVIVEPKQANYQIEAESIDRSGFSIGTLHDENTSPVKSIVMPTPRPRALLTMEDMGMNHDMSSMKGMDHDMSSMKGMDHDMSSMKGMDHDMSSMKGMDHDMSSMKGMDHDMSS
;
A
#
# COMPACT_ATOMS: atom_id res chain seq x y z
N MET A 1 -82.82 36.78 16.64
CA MET A 1 -82.27 35.68 15.85
C MET A 1 -80.77 35.71 15.87
N SER A 2 -80.18 34.90 16.72
CA SER A 2 -78.70 34.87 16.93
C SER A 2 -78.16 33.60 16.30
N ARG A 3 -77.29 33.75 15.28
CA ARG A 3 -76.58 32.63 14.65
C ARG A 3 -75.25 32.43 15.37
N LYS A 4 -75.13 31.30 16.05
CA LYS A 4 -73.85 30.86 16.64
C LYS A 4 -72.99 30.25 15.52
N LEU A 5 -71.81 30.80 15.29
CA LEU A 5 -70.75 30.22 14.47
C LEU A 5 -69.94 29.23 15.31
N SER A 6 -70.01 27.96 14.98
CA SER A 6 -69.16 26.93 15.57
C SER A 6 -67.86 26.84 14.76
N HIS A 7 -66.74 27.14 15.41
CA HIS A 7 -65.41 26.91 14.85
C HIS A 7 -64.98 25.48 15.13
N VAL A 8 -64.86 24.70 14.09
CA VAL A 8 -64.27 23.35 14.13
C VAL A 8 -62.76 23.53 13.97
N LEU A 9 -62.03 23.24 15.06
CA LEU A 9 -60.56 23.22 15.07
C LEU A 9 -60.10 21.83 14.53
N LEU A 10 -59.63 21.78 13.29
CA LEU A 10 -58.97 20.59 12.77
C LEU A 10 -57.51 20.53 13.28
N ILE A 11 -57.26 19.66 14.25
CA ILE A 11 -55.91 19.31 14.68
C ILE A 11 -55.36 18.28 13.67
N GLY A 12 -54.53 18.76 12.75
CA GLY A 12 -53.75 17.91 11.88
C GLY A 12 -52.64 17.19 12.66
N VAL A 13 -52.85 15.92 12.95
CA VAL A 13 -51.77 15.05 13.47
C VAL A 13 -50.80 14.76 12.33
N GLY A 14 -49.75 15.52 12.23
CA GLY A 14 -48.62 15.22 11.32
C GLY A 14 -47.92 13.95 11.81
N LEU A 15 -48.13 12.83 11.13
CA LEU A 15 -47.37 11.62 11.26
C LEU A 15 -45.94 11.93 10.71
N PHE A 16 -45.01 12.31 11.59
CA PHE A 16 -43.60 12.25 11.29
C PHE A 16 -43.20 10.78 11.16
N SER A 17 -43.29 10.22 9.97
CA SER A 17 -42.62 8.96 9.63
C SER A 17 -41.12 9.23 9.62
N SER A 18 -40.45 9.05 10.77
CA SER A 18 -39.02 8.95 10.83
C SER A 18 -38.64 7.70 10.07
N THR A 19 -38.21 7.85 8.82
CA THR A 19 -37.53 6.80 8.09
C THR A 19 -36.22 6.54 8.79
N TRP A 20 -36.18 5.50 9.59
CA TRP A 20 -34.95 4.95 10.11
C TRP A 20 -34.14 4.46 8.92
N VAL A 21 -33.15 5.20 8.50
CA VAL A 21 -32.16 4.73 7.53
C VAL A 21 -31.35 3.66 8.27
N MET A 22 -31.77 2.42 8.12
CA MET A 22 -30.98 1.29 8.61
C MET A 22 -29.68 1.23 7.83
N ALA A 23 -28.57 1.04 8.52
CA ALA A 23 -27.30 0.76 7.88
C ALA A 23 -27.45 -0.48 7.01
N ALA A 24 -26.96 -0.42 5.78
CA ALA A 24 -27.00 -1.58 4.90
C ALA A 24 -25.98 -2.61 5.36
N VAL A 25 -26.35 -3.88 5.38
CA VAL A 25 -25.39 -4.98 5.56
C VAL A 25 -24.81 -5.28 4.18
N LYS A 26 -23.50 -5.11 4.05
CA LYS A 26 -22.76 -5.40 2.82
C LYS A 26 -21.92 -6.65 3.01
N GLU A 27 -22.24 -7.68 2.24
CA GLU A 27 -21.61 -9.00 2.38
C GLU A 27 -20.70 -9.33 1.19
N TYR A 28 -19.59 -9.97 1.49
CA TYR A 28 -18.68 -10.56 0.50
C TYR A 28 -18.25 -11.95 0.94
N ASP A 29 -18.12 -12.86 -0.02
CA ASP A 29 -17.46 -14.14 0.13
C ASP A 29 -16.18 -14.16 -0.70
N LEU A 30 -15.03 -14.33 -0.05
CA LEU A 30 -13.72 -14.34 -0.67
C LEU A 30 -13.08 -15.71 -0.53
N THR A 31 -12.81 -16.37 -1.64
CA THR A 31 -12.13 -17.67 -1.67
C THR A 31 -10.68 -17.49 -2.10
N ILE A 32 -9.76 -17.74 -1.19
CA ILE A 32 -8.32 -17.73 -1.44
C ILE A 32 -7.90 -19.10 -1.95
N ALA A 33 -7.29 -19.16 -3.13
CA ALA A 33 -6.82 -20.40 -3.73
C ALA A 33 -5.56 -20.18 -4.56
N GLU A 34 -4.72 -21.21 -4.67
CA GLU A 34 -3.62 -21.23 -5.62
C GLU A 34 -4.14 -21.68 -6.99
N GLN A 35 -3.88 -20.88 -8.01
CA GLN A 35 -4.26 -21.18 -9.39
C GLN A 35 -3.13 -20.87 -10.36
N THR A 36 -3.18 -21.48 -11.52
CA THR A 36 -2.29 -21.11 -12.62
C THR A 36 -2.82 -19.86 -13.31
N VAL A 37 -1.98 -18.83 -13.35
CA VAL A 37 -2.25 -17.56 -14.06
C VAL A 37 -1.22 -17.37 -15.16
N ASN A 38 -1.60 -16.67 -16.22
CA ASN A 38 -0.70 -16.30 -17.30
C ASN A 38 -0.73 -14.77 -17.47
N ILE A 39 0.22 -14.09 -16.83
CA ILE A 39 0.32 -12.63 -16.86
C ILE A 39 1.31 -12.17 -17.91
N THR A 40 2.45 -12.84 -18.00
CA THR A 40 3.59 -12.42 -18.85
C THR A 40 3.86 -13.38 -20.01
N GLY A 41 2.88 -14.18 -20.41
CA GLY A 41 3.04 -15.22 -21.44
C GLY A 41 3.53 -16.57 -20.89
N LYS A 42 3.87 -16.63 -19.60
CA LYS A 42 4.29 -17.86 -18.92
C LYS A 42 3.26 -18.27 -17.86
N PRO A 43 2.69 -19.49 -17.93
CA PRO A 43 1.81 -20.00 -16.89
C PRO A 43 2.58 -20.20 -15.57
N LEU A 44 2.09 -19.57 -14.50
CA LEU A 44 2.72 -19.62 -13.18
C LEU A 44 1.64 -19.81 -12.10
N LYS A 45 1.97 -20.54 -11.06
CA LYS A 45 1.10 -20.67 -9.88
C LYS A 45 1.18 -19.41 -9.04
N ARG A 46 0.02 -18.84 -8.73
CA ARG A 46 -0.14 -17.66 -7.89
C ARG A 46 -1.39 -17.78 -7.04
N ILE A 47 -1.44 -16.97 -5.99
CA ILE A 47 -2.63 -16.89 -5.14
C ILE A 47 -3.66 -15.99 -5.84
N THR A 48 -4.89 -16.47 -5.88
CA THR A 48 -6.03 -15.74 -6.43
C THR A 48 -7.13 -15.60 -5.38
N VAL A 49 -7.98 -14.64 -5.56
CA VAL A 49 -9.22 -14.48 -4.78
C VAL A 49 -10.39 -14.55 -5.73
N ASN A 50 -11.33 -15.45 -5.46
CA ASN A 50 -12.46 -15.75 -6.34
C ASN A 50 -12.04 -16.04 -7.80
N GLY A 51 -10.90 -16.73 -7.95
CA GLY A 51 -10.34 -17.05 -9.26
C GLY A 51 -9.71 -15.87 -10.00
N LYS A 52 -9.58 -14.70 -9.38
CA LYS A 52 -9.05 -13.49 -10.00
C LYS A 52 -7.64 -13.16 -9.49
N PHE A 53 -6.82 -12.73 -10.41
CA PHE A 53 -5.56 -12.03 -10.21
C PHE A 53 -5.65 -10.69 -10.98
N VAL A 54 -5.65 -9.58 -10.41
CA VAL A 54 -5.70 -9.10 -9.02
C VAL A 54 -7.03 -9.47 -8.35
N ALA A 55 -7.03 -9.56 -7.00
CA ALA A 55 -8.22 -9.81 -6.23
C ALA A 55 -9.32 -8.74 -6.48
N PRO A 56 -10.61 -9.08 -6.32
CA PRO A 56 -11.70 -8.20 -6.71
C PRO A 56 -11.76 -6.92 -5.89
N LEU A 57 -12.26 -5.85 -6.52
CA LEU A 57 -12.63 -4.61 -5.83
C LEU A 57 -13.75 -4.88 -4.83
N LEU A 58 -13.53 -4.48 -3.59
CA LEU A 58 -14.57 -4.42 -2.56
C LEU A 58 -15.06 -2.99 -2.42
N GLU A 59 -16.38 -2.83 -2.41
CA GLU A 59 -17.03 -1.52 -2.35
C GLU A 59 -17.97 -1.46 -1.17
N PHE A 60 -17.83 -0.42 -0.37
CA PHE A 60 -18.69 -0.10 0.77
C PHE A 60 -19.13 1.36 0.71
N GLU A 61 -20.11 1.66 1.50
CA GLU A 61 -20.51 3.03 1.81
C GLU A 61 -20.29 3.30 3.30
N GLU A 62 -19.89 4.51 3.64
CA GLU A 62 -19.71 4.91 5.03
C GLU A 62 -21.03 4.71 5.81
N GLY A 63 -20.95 3.96 6.89
CA GLY A 63 -22.09 3.57 7.70
C GLY A 63 -22.58 2.15 7.46
N ASP A 64 -22.09 1.43 6.44
CA ASP A 64 -22.41 0.03 6.22
C ASP A 64 -21.95 -0.87 7.39
N ASP A 65 -22.62 -1.99 7.54
CA ASP A 65 -22.14 -3.12 8.32
C ASP A 65 -21.49 -4.12 7.38
N ALA A 66 -20.15 -4.20 7.42
CA ALA A 66 -19.41 -5.12 6.59
C ALA A 66 -19.43 -6.53 7.18
N VAL A 67 -19.72 -7.52 6.33
CA VAL A 67 -19.60 -8.95 6.64
C VAL A 67 -18.81 -9.59 5.51
N ILE A 68 -17.58 -10.02 5.80
CA ILE A 68 -16.69 -10.59 4.80
C ILE A 68 -16.25 -11.96 5.26
N ARG A 69 -16.72 -12.99 4.57
CA ARG A 69 -16.33 -14.39 4.83
C ARG A 69 -15.16 -14.73 3.94
N VAL A 70 -14.05 -15.11 4.55
CA VAL A 70 -12.81 -15.48 3.85
C VAL A 70 -12.58 -16.97 4.01
N HIS A 71 -12.59 -17.66 2.87
CA HIS A 71 -12.41 -19.11 2.79
C HIS A 71 -10.99 -19.41 2.32
N ASN A 72 -10.16 -20.00 3.18
CA ASN A 72 -8.82 -20.42 2.81
C ASN A 72 -8.84 -21.79 2.14
N LYS A 73 -8.61 -21.85 0.84
CA LYS A 73 -8.49 -23.08 0.04
C LYS A 73 -7.06 -23.44 -0.31
N LEU A 74 -6.07 -22.76 0.28
CA LEU A 74 -4.68 -23.18 0.18
C LEU A 74 -4.48 -24.52 0.88
N LYS A 75 -3.65 -25.40 0.31
CA LYS A 75 -3.54 -26.79 0.80
C LYS A 75 -2.82 -26.90 2.14
N ASN A 76 -1.71 -26.17 2.28
CA ASN A 76 -0.77 -26.37 3.39
C ASN A 76 -0.29 -25.03 3.99
N GLN A 77 -1.05 -23.98 3.85
CA GLN A 77 -0.68 -22.65 4.32
C GLN A 77 -1.86 -21.98 5.01
N ASP A 78 -1.61 -21.42 6.18
CA ASP A 78 -2.51 -20.45 6.75
C ASP A 78 -2.55 -19.21 5.88
N SER A 79 -3.65 -18.48 5.92
CA SER A 79 -3.81 -17.22 5.21
C SER A 79 -4.43 -16.17 6.12
N SER A 80 -4.51 -14.96 5.63
CA SER A 80 -5.09 -13.83 6.35
C SER A 80 -5.45 -12.75 5.36
N ILE A 81 -6.35 -11.85 5.75
CA ILE A 81 -6.57 -10.60 5.03
C ILE A 81 -6.52 -9.46 6.02
N HIS A 82 -5.59 -8.53 5.78
CA HIS A 82 -5.49 -7.27 6.47
C HIS A 82 -6.18 -6.18 5.64
N TRP A 83 -6.99 -5.37 6.29
CA TRP A 83 -7.71 -4.24 5.70
C TRP A 83 -6.89 -2.98 5.90
N HIS A 84 -6.04 -2.67 4.94
CA HIS A 84 -5.03 -1.64 5.08
C HIS A 84 -5.66 -0.23 5.16
N GLY A 85 -5.40 0.46 6.26
CA GLY A 85 -5.87 1.83 6.50
C GLY A 85 -7.27 1.95 7.12
N LEU A 86 -7.96 0.83 7.41
CA LEU A 86 -9.29 0.86 8.01
C LEU A 86 -9.23 0.96 9.54
N ILE A 87 -10.14 1.75 10.08
CA ILE A 87 -10.40 1.84 11.53
C ILE A 87 -11.46 0.81 11.89
N LEU A 88 -11.04 -0.26 12.59
CA LEU A 88 -11.89 -1.39 12.93
C LEU A 88 -11.44 -2.03 14.26
N PRO A 89 -12.25 -2.94 14.85
CA PRO A 89 -11.83 -3.68 16.04
C PRO A 89 -10.56 -4.50 15.77
N GLY A 90 -9.61 -4.50 16.71
CA GLY A 90 -8.30 -5.13 16.51
C GLY A 90 -8.35 -6.59 16.08
N ILE A 91 -9.30 -7.38 16.60
CA ILE A 91 -9.47 -8.79 16.19
C ILE A 91 -9.90 -8.93 14.72
N MET A 92 -10.43 -7.87 14.10
CA MET A 92 -10.82 -7.84 12.69
C MET A 92 -9.73 -7.26 11.78
N ASP A 93 -8.58 -6.87 12.34
CA ASP A 93 -7.47 -6.30 11.58
C ASP A 93 -6.76 -7.30 10.65
N GLY A 94 -6.87 -8.58 10.98
CA GLY A 94 -6.41 -9.67 10.11
C GLY A 94 -4.91 -9.87 10.08
N VAL A 95 -4.17 -9.38 11.08
CA VAL A 95 -2.73 -9.59 11.22
C VAL A 95 -2.47 -10.77 12.16
N PRO A 96 -1.95 -11.91 11.67
CA PRO A 96 -1.69 -13.07 12.50
C PRO A 96 -0.71 -12.79 13.65
N GLY A 97 -1.05 -13.27 14.85
CA GLY A 97 -0.28 -13.03 16.06
C GLY A 97 -0.62 -11.73 16.79
N PHE A 98 -1.55 -10.93 16.26
CA PHE A 98 -2.06 -9.72 16.90
C PHE A 98 -3.53 -9.87 17.27
N ASN A 99 -3.94 -9.30 18.40
CA ASN A 99 -5.33 -9.21 18.83
C ASN A 99 -6.07 -10.59 18.82
N GLN A 100 -5.39 -11.67 19.23
CA GLN A 100 -5.94 -13.03 19.29
C GLN A 100 -6.37 -13.61 17.92
N PHE A 101 -5.86 -13.08 16.84
CA PHE A 101 -6.06 -13.62 15.49
C PHE A 101 -4.86 -14.46 15.08
N ASP A 102 -5.04 -15.76 14.90
CA ASP A 102 -3.96 -16.70 14.57
C ASP A 102 -3.82 -16.97 13.07
N GLY A 103 -4.66 -16.35 12.25
CA GLY A 103 -4.77 -16.64 10.83
C GLY A 103 -5.92 -17.60 10.51
N ILE A 104 -6.07 -17.90 9.23
CA ILE A 104 -7.12 -18.78 8.70
C ILE A 104 -6.45 -20.06 8.24
N ALA A 105 -6.65 -21.15 8.97
CA ALA A 105 -6.07 -22.46 8.62
C ALA A 105 -6.62 -22.99 7.28
N PRO A 106 -5.91 -23.92 6.62
CA PRO A 106 -6.39 -24.56 5.39
C PRO A 106 -7.80 -25.15 5.55
N ASN A 107 -8.65 -24.92 4.56
CA ASN A 107 -10.06 -25.33 4.53
C ASN A 107 -10.94 -24.74 5.64
N LYS A 108 -10.48 -23.70 6.31
CA LYS A 108 -11.28 -22.94 7.29
C LYS A 108 -11.79 -21.64 6.68
N THR A 109 -12.82 -21.11 7.34
CA THR A 109 -13.44 -19.83 7.01
C THR A 109 -13.33 -18.92 8.22
N TYR A 110 -12.97 -17.67 8.00
CA TYR A 110 -13.04 -16.61 9.01
C TYR A 110 -14.01 -15.55 8.57
N GLU A 111 -14.85 -15.09 9.47
CA GLU A 111 -15.83 -14.05 9.21
C GLU A 111 -15.38 -12.73 9.83
N TYR A 112 -15.07 -11.76 8.99
CA TYR A 112 -14.79 -10.40 9.40
C TYR A 112 -16.10 -9.61 9.47
N LYS A 113 -16.37 -9.03 10.63
CA LYS A 113 -17.55 -8.17 10.85
C LYS A 113 -17.13 -6.88 11.49
N PHE A 114 -17.43 -5.77 10.84
CA PHE A 114 -17.14 -4.45 11.39
C PHE A 114 -18.02 -3.37 10.78
N LYS A 115 -18.19 -2.30 11.55
CA LYS A 115 -18.84 -1.09 11.10
C LYS A 115 -17.88 -0.29 10.23
N VAL A 116 -18.33 0.11 9.04
CA VAL A 116 -17.56 0.99 8.14
C VAL A 116 -17.71 2.43 8.61
N ARG A 117 -16.65 3.00 9.21
CA ARG A 117 -16.69 4.30 9.92
C ARG A 117 -15.98 5.43 9.20
N GLN A 118 -15.47 5.18 8.01
CA GLN A 118 -14.68 6.11 7.22
C GLN A 118 -15.03 5.97 5.75
N ASN A 119 -14.57 6.89 4.94
CA ASN A 119 -14.63 6.78 3.49
C ASN A 119 -13.23 7.01 2.89
N GLY A 120 -13.04 6.69 1.62
CA GLY A 120 -11.80 6.87 0.91
C GLY A 120 -11.37 5.63 0.14
N THR A 121 -10.15 5.70 -0.38
CA THR A 121 -9.50 4.66 -1.15
C THR A 121 -8.53 3.90 -0.28
N TYR A 122 -8.70 2.60 -0.24
CA TYR A 122 -7.95 1.65 0.57
C TYR A 122 -7.62 0.42 -0.24
N TRP A 123 -6.99 -0.55 0.38
CA TRP A 123 -6.71 -1.85 -0.22
C TRP A 123 -6.65 -2.95 0.84
N TYR A 124 -6.63 -4.18 0.43
CA TYR A 124 -6.49 -5.32 1.31
C TYR A 124 -5.45 -6.29 0.78
N HIS A 125 -4.77 -6.98 1.67
CA HIS A 125 -3.71 -7.91 1.32
C HIS A 125 -3.50 -8.96 2.42
N SER A 126 -2.79 -10.04 2.06
CA SER A 126 -2.38 -11.01 3.06
C SER A 126 -1.25 -10.47 3.94
N HIS A 127 -1.29 -10.82 5.20
CA HIS A 127 -0.19 -10.62 6.15
C HIS A 127 0.52 -11.94 6.51
N SER A 128 0.35 -12.98 5.67
CA SER A 128 0.90 -14.33 5.86
C SER A 128 2.00 -14.64 4.86
N LYS A 129 3.21 -14.92 5.35
CA LYS A 129 4.35 -15.56 4.63
C LYS A 129 4.53 -15.20 3.15
N GLY A 130 4.61 -13.93 2.78
CA GLY A 130 4.88 -13.50 1.41
C GLY A 130 3.72 -13.70 0.43
N GLN A 131 2.53 -14.03 0.89
CA GLN A 131 1.35 -14.22 0.05
C GLN A 131 0.93 -12.95 -0.69
N GLU A 132 1.22 -11.78 -0.13
CA GLU A 132 1.05 -10.48 -0.80
C GLU A 132 1.89 -10.43 -2.09
N GLN A 133 3.18 -10.77 -2.02
CA GLN A 133 4.06 -10.88 -3.19
C GLN A 133 3.55 -11.91 -4.20
N ASP A 134 2.94 -12.99 -3.72
CA ASP A 134 2.43 -14.09 -4.56
C ASP A 134 1.03 -13.83 -5.13
N GLY A 135 0.44 -12.64 -4.91
CA GLY A 135 -0.76 -12.19 -5.58
C GLY A 135 -1.99 -11.92 -4.71
N LEU A 136 -1.90 -12.10 -3.38
CA LEU A 136 -3.06 -11.86 -2.50
C LEU A 136 -3.13 -10.38 -2.09
N TYR A 137 -3.64 -9.55 -2.98
CA TYR A 137 -3.96 -8.14 -2.76
C TYR A 137 -5.09 -7.69 -3.67
N GLY A 138 -5.85 -6.71 -3.23
CA GLY A 138 -6.94 -6.13 -4.00
C GLY A 138 -7.39 -4.77 -3.50
N PRO A 139 -8.10 -4.01 -4.32
CA PRO A 139 -8.57 -2.68 -3.99
C PRO A 139 -9.83 -2.73 -3.12
N LEU A 140 -9.97 -1.70 -2.28
CA LEU A 140 -11.14 -1.48 -1.45
C LEU A 140 -11.48 0.01 -1.49
N VAL A 141 -12.74 0.33 -1.82
CA VAL A 141 -13.23 1.69 -1.87
C VAL A 141 -14.42 1.83 -0.93
N ILE A 142 -14.37 2.84 -0.09
CA ILE A 142 -15.50 3.22 0.75
C ILE A 142 -15.99 4.59 0.28
N TYR A 143 -17.19 4.61 -0.25
CA TYR A 143 -17.83 5.84 -0.69
C TYR A 143 -18.37 6.64 0.50
N PRO A 144 -18.38 7.98 0.42
CA PRO A 144 -19.10 8.79 1.38
C PRO A 144 -20.57 8.38 1.44
N LYS A 145 -21.23 8.64 2.56
CA LYS A 145 -22.66 8.34 2.73
C LYS A 145 -23.49 8.93 1.61
N ASN A 146 -24.36 8.11 1.02
CA ASN A 146 -25.15 8.41 -0.16
C ASN A 146 -24.31 8.80 -1.41
N LYS A 147 -23.03 8.44 -1.42
CA LYS A 147 -22.06 8.79 -2.48
C LYS A 147 -21.97 10.30 -2.74
N VAL A 148 -22.24 11.11 -1.74
CA VAL A 148 -22.12 12.56 -1.83
C VAL A 148 -20.68 12.96 -1.56
N PRO A 149 -19.99 13.62 -2.50
CA PRO A 149 -18.63 14.09 -2.28
C PRO A 149 -18.53 15.01 -1.05
N LEU A 150 -17.47 14.87 -0.26
CA LEU A 150 -17.25 15.69 0.93
C LEU A 150 -17.00 17.16 0.59
N THR A 151 -16.38 17.41 -0.55
CA THR A 151 -16.08 18.74 -1.06
C THR A 151 -16.44 18.85 -2.53
N ALA A 152 -16.67 20.08 -2.99
CA ALA A 152 -16.94 20.34 -4.40
C ALA A 152 -15.75 19.94 -5.31
N GLY A 153 -14.51 19.98 -4.78
CA GLY A 153 -13.30 19.59 -5.51
C GLY A 153 -13.20 18.09 -5.78
N GLU A 154 -13.95 17.27 -5.05
CA GLU A 154 -13.98 15.81 -5.24
C GLU A 154 -15.08 15.34 -6.20
N LYS A 155 -15.91 16.24 -6.68
CA LYS A 155 -16.98 15.89 -7.61
C LYS A 155 -16.41 15.42 -8.94
N ALA A 156 -16.80 14.24 -9.36
CA ALA A 156 -16.40 13.63 -10.63
C ALA A 156 -17.58 12.95 -11.31
N ASP A 157 -17.52 12.89 -12.64
CA ASP A 157 -18.51 12.21 -13.46
C ASP A 157 -18.21 10.73 -13.61
N ARG A 158 -16.92 10.37 -13.53
CA ARG A 158 -16.44 8.98 -13.55
C ARG A 158 -15.41 8.75 -12.45
N ASP A 159 -15.34 7.50 -12.00
CA ASP A 159 -14.53 7.09 -10.88
C ASP A 159 -13.87 5.74 -11.19
N TYR A 160 -12.53 5.71 -11.23
CA TYR A 160 -11.75 4.52 -11.52
C TYR A 160 -10.72 4.24 -10.44
N VAL A 161 -10.61 2.97 -10.08
CA VAL A 161 -9.46 2.47 -9.34
C VAL A 161 -8.31 2.22 -10.30
N VAL A 162 -7.13 2.67 -9.95
CA VAL A 162 -5.88 2.42 -10.67
C VAL A 162 -4.90 1.77 -9.71
N LEU A 163 -4.95 0.45 -9.64
CA LEU A 163 -4.09 -0.33 -8.75
C LEU A 163 -2.79 -0.67 -9.47
N LEU A 164 -1.68 -0.17 -8.91
CA LEU A 164 -0.33 -0.47 -9.38
C LEU A 164 0.23 -1.65 -8.61
N SER A 165 0.88 -2.56 -9.29
CA SER A 165 1.53 -3.70 -8.67
C SER A 165 2.77 -4.16 -9.43
N ASP A 166 3.61 -4.94 -8.76
CA ASP A 166 4.82 -5.53 -9.30
C ASP A 166 4.67 -7.06 -9.36
N PHE A 167 4.77 -7.62 -10.55
CA PHE A 167 4.69 -9.04 -10.79
C PHE A 167 6.07 -9.62 -11.07
N HIS A 168 6.45 -10.66 -10.34
CA HIS A 168 7.71 -11.37 -10.52
C HIS A 168 7.47 -12.80 -10.96
N ASN A 169 8.32 -13.31 -11.87
CA ASN A 169 8.21 -14.69 -12.31
C ASN A 169 8.56 -15.72 -11.22
N SER A 170 9.37 -15.33 -10.24
CA SER A 170 9.66 -16.16 -9.05
C SER A 170 8.62 -15.95 -7.96
N THR A 171 8.40 -16.98 -7.15
CA THR A 171 7.56 -16.89 -5.95
C THR A 171 8.27 -16.09 -4.84
N SER A 172 7.52 -15.64 -3.86
CA SER A 172 8.05 -14.98 -2.66
C SER A 172 9.11 -15.83 -1.95
N GLY A 173 8.88 -17.14 -1.86
CA GLY A 173 9.83 -18.07 -1.26
C GLY A 173 11.14 -18.16 -2.03
N GLN A 174 11.11 -18.15 -3.36
CA GLN A 174 12.30 -18.12 -4.21
C GLN A 174 13.06 -16.80 -4.08
N ILE A 175 12.34 -15.68 -4.10
CA ILE A 175 12.92 -14.35 -3.90
C ILE A 175 13.65 -14.27 -2.55
N MET A 176 12.98 -14.67 -1.47
CA MET A 176 13.55 -14.67 -0.13
C MET A 176 14.76 -15.61 -0.02
N SER A 177 14.70 -16.79 -0.64
CA SER A 177 15.82 -17.72 -0.66
C SER A 177 17.04 -17.12 -1.37
N ASN A 178 16.84 -16.39 -2.45
CA ASN A 178 17.91 -15.76 -3.20
C ASN A 178 18.54 -14.58 -2.43
N LEU A 179 17.71 -13.74 -1.82
CA LEU A 179 18.18 -12.63 -0.99
C LEU A 179 18.95 -13.10 0.25
N LYS A 180 18.59 -14.27 0.82
CA LYS A 180 19.34 -14.88 1.92
C LYS A 180 20.69 -15.44 1.50
N LYS A 181 20.88 -15.81 0.24
CA LYS A 181 22.18 -16.26 -0.28
C LYS A 181 23.11 -15.08 -0.48
N GLU A 182 22.61 -14.01 -1.07
CA GLU A 182 23.34 -12.79 -1.39
C GLU A 182 22.36 -11.62 -1.40
N ALA A 183 22.60 -10.63 -0.56
CA ALA A 183 21.67 -9.48 -0.40
C ALA A 183 21.51 -8.68 -1.71
N ASP A 184 22.54 -8.66 -2.55
CA ASP A 184 22.54 -7.98 -3.84
C ASP A 184 22.25 -8.94 -5.04
N TYR A 185 21.65 -10.10 -4.79
CA TYR A 185 21.33 -11.12 -5.81
C TYR A 185 20.61 -10.56 -7.04
N TYR A 186 19.67 -9.63 -6.81
CA TYR A 186 18.86 -9.02 -7.87
C TYR A 186 19.46 -7.73 -8.43
N GLN A 187 20.63 -7.31 -7.96
CA GLN A 187 21.32 -6.12 -8.45
C GLN A 187 21.99 -6.44 -9.79
N ASN A 188 21.24 -6.34 -10.88
CA ASN A 188 21.72 -6.66 -12.23
C ASN A 188 22.74 -5.66 -12.80
N ARG A 189 22.98 -4.54 -12.10
CA ARG A 189 23.83 -3.45 -12.54
C ARG A 189 24.97 -3.22 -11.57
N ARG A 190 25.72 -4.29 -11.28
CA ARG A 190 26.98 -4.14 -10.51
C ARG A 190 27.89 -3.17 -11.23
N GLU A 191 28.50 -2.28 -10.50
CA GLU A 191 29.48 -1.35 -11.04
C GLU A 191 30.65 -2.10 -11.66
N THR A 192 30.98 -1.73 -12.87
CA THR A 192 32.10 -2.27 -13.61
C THR A 192 33.30 -1.34 -13.53
N VAL A 193 34.47 -1.81 -13.92
CA VAL A 193 35.68 -0.95 -14.06
C VAL A 193 35.40 0.24 -14.95
N PHE A 194 34.57 0.08 -15.97
CA PHE A 194 34.17 1.19 -16.87
C PHE A 194 33.33 2.24 -16.18
N ASP A 195 32.55 1.87 -15.18
CA ASP A 195 31.75 2.82 -14.38
C ASP A 195 32.69 3.64 -13.48
N VAL A 196 33.75 3.02 -12.95
CA VAL A 196 34.81 3.73 -12.22
C VAL A 196 35.49 4.76 -13.11
N PHE A 197 35.88 4.37 -14.32
CA PHE A 197 36.49 5.30 -15.27
C PHE A 197 35.55 6.44 -15.66
N ARG A 198 34.27 6.15 -15.88
CA ARG A 198 33.26 7.19 -16.15
C ARG A 198 33.12 8.15 -14.97
N GLN A 199 33.12 7.65 -13.74
CA GLN A 199 33.07 8.47 -12.54
C GLN A 199 34.32 9.34 -12.41
N ILE A 200 35.53 8.76 -12.62
CA ILE A 200 36.78 9.51 -12.62
C ILE A 200 36.77 10.64 -13.65
N LYS A 201 36.25 10.35 -14.86
CA LYS A 201 36.16 11.35 -15.93
C LYS A 201 35.19 12.49 -15.60
N ARG A 202 34.12 12.20 -14.89
CA ARG A 202 33.10 13.18 -14.52
C ARG A 202 33.49 13.98 -13.29
N ASP A 203 33.94 13.33 -12.24
CA ASP A 203 34.10 13.91 -10.88
C ASP A 203 35.57 14.13 -10.51
N GLY A 204 36.49 13.58 -11.26
CA GLY A 204 37.92 13.57 -10.99
C GLY A 204 38.38 12.42 -10.06
N LEU A 205 39.64 12.06 -10.15
CA LEU A 205 40.21 10.92 -9.43
C LEU A 205 40.05 11.02 -7.90
N LYS A 206 40.34 12.21 -7.35
CA LYS A 206 40.31 12.45 -5.89
C LYS A 206 38.89 12.33 -5.32
N ALA A 207 37.91 12.92 -6.00
CA ALA A 207 36.50 12.85 -5.59
C ALA A 207 35.94 11.42 -5.71
N THR A 208 36.27 10.73 -6.79
CA THR A 208 35.89 9.33 -7.01
C THR A 208 36.47 8.42 -5.93
N TRP A 209 37.75 8.58 -5.62
CA TRP A 209 38.41 7.79 -4.57
C TRP A 209 37.79 8.02 -3.19
N LYS A 210 37.51 9.27 -2.85
CA LYS A 210 36.88 9.65 -1.60
C LYS A 210 35.47 9.05 -1.48
N ASP A 211 34.63 9.19 -2.50
CA ASP A 211 33.27 8.63 -2.54
C ASP A 211 33.31 7.09 -2.35
N ARG A 212 34.14 6.40 -3.12
CA ARG A 212 34.26 4.94 -3.05
C ARG A 212 34.84 4.44 -1.75
N SER A 213 35.85 5.12 -1.21
CA SER A 213 36.44 4.79 0.07
C SER A 213 35.42 4.89 1.21
N MET A 214 34.58 5.89 1.18
CA MET A 214 33.53 6.12 2.16
C MET A 214 32.44 5.01 2.10
N TRP A 215 31.97 4.63 0.92
CA TRP A 215 31.04 3.51 0.74
C TRP A 215 31.64 2.19 1.24
N ASN A 216 32.91 1.94 0.91
CA ASN A 216 33.63 0.76 1.36
C ASN A 216 33.82 0.72 2.87
N GLN A 217 34.11 1.87 3.48
CA GLN A 217 34.30 2.00 4.95
C GLN A 217 32.97 1.73 5.69
N MET A 218 31.83 2.13 5.13
CA MET A 218 30.51 1.82 5.67
C MET A 218 30.09 0.36 5.43
N ARG A 219 30.88 -0.41 4.68
CA ARG A 219 30.51 -1.77 4.24
C ARG A 219 29.17 -1.82 3.50
N MET A 220 28.84 -0.77 2.80
CA MET A 220 27.61 -0.64 2.01
C MET A 220 27.99 -0.57 0.54
N LEU A 221 27.14 -1.17 -0.28
CA LEU A 221 27.18 -0.96 -1.72
C LEU A 221 26.30 0.24 -2.08
N LYS A 222 26.70 0.95 -3.11
CA LYS A 222 25.87 1.96 -3.75
C LYS A 222 24.76 1.21 -4.50
N THR A 223 23.64 0.98 -3.81
CA THR A 223 22.56 0.15 -4.31
C THR A 223 21.54 0.97 -5.08
N ASP A 224 20.75 0.29 -5.90
CA ASP A 224 19.48 0.78 -6.38
C ASP A 224 18.51 1.00 -5.22
N MET A 225 17.50 1.82 -5.48
CA MET A 225 16.42 2.06 -4.54
C MET A 225 15.43 0.88 -4.45
N SER A 226 15.75 -0.25 -5.10
CA SER A 226 14.94 -1.47 -5.09
C SER A 226 15.84 -2.69 -4.88
N ASP A 227 15.55 -3.50 -3.89
CA ASP A 227 16.31 -4.71 -3.58
C ASP A 227 16.01 -5.87 -4.53
N VAL A 228 14.88 -5.85 -5.20
CA VAL A 228 14.43 -6.86 -6.15
C VAL A 228 14.15 -6.22 -7.50
N THR A 229 14.69 -6.82 -8.56
CA THR A 229 14.50 -6.39 -9.95
C THR A 229 13.79 -7.45 -10.78
N ASN A 230 13.65 -7.21 -12.08
CA ASN A 230 12.98 -8.11 -13.03
C ASN A 230 11.45 -8.20 -12.81
N TYR A 231 10.86 -7.17 -12.29
CA TYR A 231 9.41 -7.04 -12.23
C TYR A 231 8.79 -6.68 -13.57
N THR A 232 7.61 -7.21 -13.82
CA THR A 232 6.65 -6.65 -14.76
C THR A 232 5.66 -5.81 -13.97
N PHE A 233 5.53 -4.54 -14.30
CA PHE A 233 4.64 -3.63 -13.59
C PHE A 233 3.25 -3.67 -14.21
N LEU A 234 2.24 -3.80 -13.34
CA LEU A 234 0.86 -3.99 -13.76
C LEU A 234 -0.01 -2.81 -13.36
N MET A 235 -1.01 -2.54 -14.17
CA MET A 235 -2.11 -1.61 -13.86
C MET A 235 -3.42 -2.40 -13.88
N ASN A 236 -4.06 -2.51 -12.71
CA ASN A 236 -5.26 -3.33 -12.54
C ASN A 236 -5.05 -4.79 -13.04
N GLY A 237 -3.88 -5.35 -12.78
CA GLY A 237 -3.51 -6.70 -13.19
C GLY A 237 -3.15 -6.86 -14.67
N LYS A 238 -3.08 -5.77 -15.43
CA LYS A 238 -2.75 -5.79 -16.86
C LYS A 238 -1.34 -5.30 -17.11
N THR A 239 -0.65 -5.97 -18.04
CA THR A 239 0.65 -5.51 -18.55
C THR A 239 0.49 -4.24 -19.39
N PRO A 240 1.57 -3.49 -19.65
CA PRO A 240 1.52 -2.33 -20.55
C PRO A 240 0.92 -2.67 -21.94
N GLU A 241 1.26 -3.82 -22.49
CA GLU A 241 0.76 -4.27 -23.80
C GLU A 241 -0.75 -4.54 -23.78
N GLN A 242 -1.27 -5.03 -22.66
CA GLN A 242 -2.71 -5.24 -22.45
C GLN A 242 -3.47 -3.93 -22.26
N ASN A 243 -2.77 -2.88 -21.86
CA ASN A 243 -3.21 -1.49 -21.83
C ASN A 243 -4.59 -1.28 -21.15
N TRP A 244 -4.60 -1.32 -19.83
CA TRP A 244 -5.82 -0.96 -19.11
C TRP A 244 -6.38 0.37 -19.61
N THR A 245 -7.68 0.43 -19.84
CA THR A 245 -8.32 1.62 -20.42
C THR A 245 -9.49 2.07 -19.56
N GLY A 246 -9.45 3.32 -19.13
CA GLY A 246 -10.57 4.04 -18.52
C GLY A 246 -11.19 4.99 -19.53
N ASN A 247 -12.49 4.83 -19.78
CA ASN A 247 -13.21 5.64 -20.75
C ASN A 247 -13.74 6.93 -20.12
N PHE A 248 -13.81 7.99 -20.92
CA PHE A 248 -14.45 9.26 -20.56
C PHE A 248 -15.15 9.87 -21.77
N LYS A 249 -15.96 10.88 -21.54
CA LYS A 249 -16.44 11.82 -22.56
C LYS A 249 -15.78 13.17 -22.36
N ALA A 250 -15.40 13.84 -23.43
CA ALA A 250 -14.79 15.17 -23.36
C ALA A 250 -15.64 16.13 -22.51
N GLY A 251 -14.98 16.82 -21.58
CA GLY A 251 -15.64 17.70 -20.61
C GLY A 251 -16.03 17.06 -19.28
N GLU A 252 -15.98 15.75 -19.15
CA GLU A 252 -16.17 15.05 -17.87
C GLU A 252 -14.97 15.22 -16.95
N LYS A 253 -15.23 15.25 -15.65
CA LYS A 253 -14.23 15.09 -14.61
C LYS A 253 -14.10 13.62 -14.26
N VAL A 254 -12.88 13.13 -14.19
CA VAL A 254 -12.57 11.74 -13.87
C VAL A 254 -11.77 11.67 -12.59
N ARG A 255 -12.26 10.90 -11.61
CA ARG A 255 -11.51 10.56 -10.40
C ARG A 255 -10.70 9.30 -10.67
N LEU A 256 -9.41 9.38 -10.43
CA LEU A 256 -8.50 8.24 -10.48
C LEU A 256 -8.02 7.94 -9.07
N ARG A 257 -8.31 6.74 -8.58
CA ARG A 257 -7.93 6.27 -7.24
C ARG A 257 -6.69 5.40 -7.38
N PHE A 258 -5.52 6.02 -7.25
CA PHE A 258 -4.25 5.29 -7.32
C PHE A 258 -3.97 4.56 -6.02
N ILE A 259 -3.69 3.27 -6.13
CA ILE A 259 -3.28 2.40 -5.04
C ILE A 259 -1.95 1.76 -5.44
N ASN A 260 -0.91 1.91 -4.64
CA ASN A 260 0.31 1.14 -4.84
C ASN A 260 0.29 -0.11 -3.96
N ALA A 261 -0.18 -1.22 -4.53
CA ALA A 261 -0.21 -2.53 -3.89
C ALA A 261 1.05 -3.37 -4.20
N SER A 262 2.12 -2.74 -4.66
CA SER A 262 3.39 -3.41 -4.91
C SER A 262 4.03 -3.88 -3.62
N ALA A 263 4.66 -5.04 -3.65
CA ALA A 263 5.39 -5.55 -2.50
C ALA A 263 6.65 -4.73 -2.20
N MET A 264 7.31 -4.18 -3.24
CA MET A 264 8.60 -3.51 -3.09
C MET A 264 8.77 -2.25 -3.95
N SER A 265 7.93 -2.02 -4.95
CA SER A 265 8.15 -0.98 -5.95
C SER A 265 7.48 0.34 -5.57
N LEU A 266 8.20 1.44 -5.78
CA LEU A 266 7.69 2.80 -5.72
C LEU A 266 7.58 3.33 -7.14
N PHE A 267 6.63 4.24 -7.38
CA PHE A 267 6.39 4.79 -8.71
C PHE A 267 6.34 6.30 -8.71
N ASP A 268 6.85 6.87 -9.80
CA ASP A 268 6.55 8.24 -10.22
C ASP A 268 5.43 8.20 -11.25
N VAL A 269 4.28 8.77 -10.90
CA VAL A 269 3.06 8.74 -11.71
C VAL A 269 2.87 10.06 -12.43
N ARG A 270 2.70 10.00 -13.75
CA ARG A 270 2.39 11.15 -14.59
C ARG A 270 1.40 10.79 -15.69
N ILE A 271 0.69 11.78 -16.16
CA ILE A 271 -0.15 11.68 -17.35
C ILE A 271 0.28 12.83 -18.26
N PRO A 272 1.12 12.60 -19.28
CA PRO A 272 1.58 13.66 -20.16
C PRO A 272 0.42 14.49 -20.74
N ASN A 273 0.57 15.80 -20.71
CA ASN A 273 -0.40 16.79 -21.19
C ASN A 273 -1.73 16.86 -20.40
N LEU A 274 -1.80 16.25 -19.22
CA LEU A 274 -2.98 16.30 -18.38
C LEU A 274 -2.59 16.59 -16.92
N LYS A 275 -3.08 17.73 -16.41
CA LYS A 275 -2.89 18.11 -15.01
C LYS A 275 -3.70 17.20 -14.11
N MET A 276 -3.11 16.73 -13.03
CA MET A 276 -3.76 15.95 -11.98
C MET A 276 -3.96 16.85 -10.75
N THR A 277 -5.18 16.92 -10.23
CA THR A 277 -5.45 17.61 -8.96
C THR A 277 -5.58 16.57 -7.86
N VAL A 278 -4.62 16.51 -6.96
CA VAL A 278 -4.65 15.61 -5.80
C VAL A 278 -5.71 16.10 -4.83
N VAL A 279 -6.67 15.24 -4.48
CA VAL A 279 -7.79 15.57 -3.58
C VAL A 279 -7.85 14.69 -2.33
N SER A 280 -7.13 13.56 -2.34
CA SER A 280 -7.07 12.65 -1.21
C SER A 280 -5.72 11.91 -1.18
N ALA A 281 -5.23 11.63 0.01
CA ALA A 281 -4.04 10.83 0.26
C ALA A 281 -4.29 9.88 1.44
N ASP A 282 -3.94 8.61 1.29
CA ASP A 282 -4.13 7.56 2.30
C ASP A 282 -5.56 7.53 2.90
N GLY A 283 -6.55 7.68 2.03
CA GLY A 283 -7.96 7.67 2.38
C GLY A 283 -8.48 8.96 3.05
N GLN A 284 -7.63 9.97 3.23
CA GLN A 284 -8.02 11.23 3.86
C GLN A 284 -8.09 12.36 2.83
N PRO A 285 -9.13 13.21 2.86
CA PRO A 285 -9.20 14.38 2.00
C PRO A 285 -8.05 15.34 2.31
N VAL A 286 -7.47 15.93 1.26
CA VAL A 286 -6.43 16.95 1.36
C VAL A 286 -6.87 18.22 0.65
N LYS A 287 -6.24 19.33 0.98
CA LYS A 287 -6.43 20.56 0.20
C LYS A 287 -6.02 20.29 -1.25
N PRO A 288 -6.89 20.54 -2.24
CA PRO A 288 -6.60 20.23 -3.63
C PRO A 288 -5.32 20.87 -4.12
N VAL A 289 -4.44 20.05 -4.72
CA VAL A 289 -3.15 20.50 -5.27
C VAL A 289 -3.00 20.00 -6.70
N PRO A 290 -2.90 20.91 -7.70
CA PRO A 290 -2.61 20.52 -9.06
C PRO A 290 -1.14 20.15 -9.21
N VAL A 291 -0.86 18.99 -9.82
CA VAL A 291 0.49 18.48 -10.06
C VAL A 291 0.61 17.90 -11.47
N ASP A 292 1.83 17.86 -11.98
CA ASP A 292 2.16 17.16 -13.23
C ASP A 292 2.62 15.72 -12.96
N GLU A 293 3.14 15.47 -11.77
CA GLU A 293 3.67 14.18 -11.34
C GLU A 293 3.57 14.07 -9.83
N PHE A 294 3.39 12.84 -9.32
CA PHE A 294 3.54 12.54 -7.90
C PHE A 294 4.25 11.20 -7.71
N ARG A 295 4.95 11.06 -6.60
CA ARG A 295 5.55 9.80 -6.17
C ARG A 295 4.59 9.09 -5.23
N ILE A 296 4.38 7.79 -5.48
CA ILE A 296 3.57 6.93 -4.63
C ILE A 296 4.42 5.79 -4.09
N GLY A 297 4.55 5.76 -2.76
CA GLY A 297 5.26 4.70 -2.05
C GLY A 297 4.43 3.43 -1.93
N THR A 298 5.06 2.36 -1.51
CA THR A 298 4.38 1.10 -1.21
C THR A 298 3.30 1.32 -0.15
N ALA A 299 2.13 0.76 -0.37
CA ALA A 299 0.95 0.88 0.49
C ALA A 299 0.26 2.26 0.52
N GLU A 300 0.80 3.25 -0.16
CA GLU A 300 0.15 4.57 -0.28
C GLU A 300 -1.01 4.57 -1.27
N THR A 301 -1.95 5.47 -1.05
CA THR A 301 -3.04 5.78 -1.98
C THR A 301 -3.11 7.28 -2.22
N TYR A 302 -3.36 7.66 -3.49
CA TYR A 302 -3.63 9.04 -3.89
C TYR A 302 -4.82 9.08 -4.84
N ASP A 303 -5.78 9.97 -4.56
CA ASP A 303 -6.89 10.22 -5.46
C ASP A 303 -6.65 11.55 -6.16
N VAL A 304 -6.79 11.53 -7.48
CA VAL A 304 -6.67 12.72 -8.32
C VAL A 304 -7.92 12.93 -9.15
N ILE A 305 -8.24 14.18 -9.44
CA ILE A 305 -9.27 14.57 -10.42
C ILE A 305 -8.55 15.10 -11.64
N VAL A 306 -8.97 14.60 -12.81
CA VAL A 306 -8.49 15.04 -14.12
C VAL A 306 -9.66 15.49 -15.01
N GLU A 307 -9.38 16.40 -15.95
CA GLU A 307 -10.36 16.90 -16.91
C GLU A 307 -9.82 16.66 -18.33
N PRO A 308 -9.91 15.42 -18.84
CA PRO A 308 -9.37 15.07 -20.15
C PRO A 308 -10.20 15.69 -21.27
N LYS A 309 -9.52 16.20 -22.30
CA LYS A 309 -10.15 16.88 -23.44
C LYS A 309 -9.74 16.30 -24.79
N GLN A 310 -8.58 15.65 -24.84
CA GLN A 310 -8.06 15.01 -26.06
C GLN A 310 -8.57 13.58 -26.17
N ALA A 311 -8.46 12.99 -27.35
CA ALA A 311 -8.93 11.63 -27.61
C ALA A 311 -8.33 10.57 -26.68
N ASN A 312 -7.05 10.71 -26.33
CA ASN A 312 -6.33 9.74 -25.51
C ASN A 312 -5.26 10.40 -24.66
N TYR A 313 -5.06 9.84 -23.46
CA TYR A 313 -3.95 10.16 -22.58
C TYR A 313 -3.34 8.86 -22.05
N GLN A 314 -2.04 8.80 -21.97
CA GLN A 314 -1.32 7.66 -21.42
C GLN A 314 -1.02 7.91 -19.94
N ILE A 315 -1.47 7.00 -19.06
CA ILE A 315 -1.09 7.00 -17.65
C ILE A 315 0.23 6.24 -17.54
N GLU A 316 1.24 6.86 -17.00
CA GLU A 316 2.59 6.31 -16.89
C GLU A 316 3.02 6.30 -15.42
N ALA A 317 3.21 5.11 -14.87
CA ALA A 317 3.78 4.92 -13.55
C ALA A 317 5.17 4.29 -13.70
N GLU A 318 6.21 5.11 -13.59
CA GLU A 318 7.59 4.69 -13.73
C GLU A 318 8.14 4.23 -12.38
N SER A 319 8.69 3.03 -12.34
CA SER A 319 9.43 2.54 -11.17
C SER A 319 10.61 3.48 -10.87
N ILE A 320 10.85 3.79 -9.58
CA ILE A 320 11.91 4.72 -9.19
C ILE A 320 13.32 4.21 -9.51
N ASP A 321 13.51 2.92 -9.66
CA ASP A 321 14.76 2.31 -10.14
C ASP A 321 14.93 2.41 -11.67
N ARG A 322 13.93 2.98 -12.36
CA ARG A 322 13.90 3.17 -13.82
C ARG A 322 13.92 1.87 -14.62
N SER A 323 13.52 0.76 -14.00
CA SER A 323 13.52 -0.56 -14.67
C SER A 323 12.31 -0.81 -15.56
N GLY A 324 11.24 -0.04 -15.42
CA GLY A 324 10.04 -0.20 -16.23
C GLY A 324 8.87 0.68 -15.84
N PHE A 325 7.75 0.46 -16.51
CA PHE A 325 6.53 1.25 -16.39
C PHE A 325 5.32 0.33 -16.19
N SER A 326 4.38 0.80 -15.38
CA SER A 326 2.98 0.40 -15.46
C SER A 326 2.26 1.41 -16.34
N ILE A 327 1.49 0.93 -17.33
CA ILE A 327 0.87 1.78 -18.36
C ILE A 327 -0.62 1.50 -18.45
N GLY A 328 -1.40 2.56 -18.60
CA GLY A 328 -2.81 2.51 -18.97
C GLY A 328 -3.19 3.71 -19.83
N THR A 329 -4.41 3.74 -20.30
CA THR A 329 -4.94 4.78 -21.17
C THR A 329 -6.24 5.35 -20.64
N LEU A 330 -6.37 6.68 -20.67
CA LEU A 330 -7.67 7.36 -20.62
C LEU A 330 -8.10 7.63 -22.06
N HIS A 331 -9.29 7.15 -22.43
CA HIS A 331 -9.78 7.14 -23.78
C HIS A 331 -11.15 7.83 -23.88
N ASP A 332 -11.27 8.80 -24.79
CA ASP A 332 -12.56 9.36 -25.16
C ASP A 332 -13.36 8.33 -25.96
N GLU A 333 -14.46 7.86 -25.37
CA GLU A 333 -15.30 6.81 -25.96
C GLU A 333 -15.95 7.17 -27.30
N ASN A 334 -15.94 8.46 -27.66
CA ASN A 334 -16.41 8.95 -28.96
C ASN A 334 -15.33 8.94 -30.05
N THR A 335 -14.14 8.47 -29.76
CA THR A 335 -13.00 8.39 -30.69
C THR A 335 -12.61 6.94 -30.97
N SER A 336 -11.74 6.73 -31.95
CA SER A 336 -11.24 5.38 -32.25
C SER A 336 -10.33 4.88 -31.15
N PRO A 337 -10.44 3.59 -30.75
CA PRO A 337 -9.59 2.98 -29.73
C PRO A 337 -8.10 3.08 -30.07
N VAL A 338 -7.27 3.20 -29.04
CA VAL A 338 -5.81 3.15 -29.17
C VAL A 338 -5.39 1.73 -29.59
N LYS A 339 -4.63 1.64 -30.69
CA LYS A 339 -4.18 0.34 -31.22
C LYS A 339 -2.99 -0.23 -30.44
N SER A 340 -2.12 0.65 -29.95
CA SER A 340 -0.92 0.28 -29.19
C SER A 340 -0.48 1.42 -28.30
N ILE A 341 0.16 1.08 -27.19
CA ILE A 341 0.81 2.06 -26.31
C ILE A 341 2.14 2.52 -26.93
N VAL A 342 2.61 3.68 -26.48
CA VAL A 342 3.98 4.13 -26.72
C VAL A 342 4.77 3.97 -25.43
N MET A 343 5.76 3.08 -25.42
CA MET A 343 6.61 2.89 -24.25
C MET A 343 7.49 4.12 -24.07
N PRO A 344 7.39 4.84 -22.93
CA PRO A 344 8.20 6.01 -22.68
C PRO A 344 9.68 5.67 -22.54
N THR A 345 10.53 6.65 -22.80
CA THR A 345 11.97 6.51 -22.50
C THR A 345 12.18 6.60 -21.00
N PRO A 346 12.84 5.61 -20.38
CA PRO A 346 13.16 5.68 -18.96
C PRO A 346 14.01 6.91 -18.63
N ARG A 347 13.72 7.56 -17.52
CA ARG A 347 14.55 8.63 -16.99
C ARG A 347 15.92 8.09 -16.53
N PRO A 348 16.93 8.95 -16.36
CA PRO A 348 18.20 8.53 -15.78
C PRO A 348 18.00 7.88 -14.40
N ARG A 349 18.68 6.76 -14.18
CA ARG A 349 18.68 6.05 -12.91
C ARG A 349 19.36 6.91 -11.84
N ALA A 350 18.70 7.10 -10.70
CA ALA A 350 19.30 7.65 -9.51
C ALA A 350 19.84 6.52 -8.63
N LEU A 351 21.09 6.65 -8.18
CA LEU A 351 21.67 5.80 -7.13
C LEU A 351 21.54 6.53 -5.81
N LEU A 352 21.47 5.76 -4.73
CA LEU A 352 21.49 6.31 -3.39
C LEU A 352 22.75 7.16 -3.20
N THR A 353 22.59 8.37 -2.70
CA THR A 353 23.69 9.30 -2.41
C THR A 353 23.85 9.48 -0.90
N MET A 354 24.99 10.05 -0.47
CA MET A 354 25.20 10.43 0.92
C MET A 354 24.22 11.48 1.42
N GLU A 355 23.76 12.35 0.52
CA GLU A 355 22.75 13.36 0.80
C GLU A 355 21.38 12.72 1.10
N ASP A 356 21.00 11.68 0.35
CA ASP A 356 19.78 10.91 0.58
C ASP A 356 19.80 10.22 1.95
N MET A 357 20.98 9.90 2.48
CA MET A 357 21.17 9.33 3.81
C MET A 357 21.25 10.38 4.93
N GLY A 358 21.02 11.65 4.62
CA GLY A 358 21.09 12.74 5.60
C GLY A 358 22.52 13.12 6.04
N MET A 359 23.52 12.60 5.37
CA MET A 359 24.91 12.93 5.63
C MET A 359 25.31 14.17 4.84
N ASN A 360 25.16 15.35 5.43
CA ASN A 360 25.58 16.60 4.85
C ASN A 360 27.09 16.59 4.56
N HIS A 361 27.49 17.21 3.44
CA HIS A 361 28.86 17.28 2.93
C HIS A 361 29.90 18.00 3.83
N ASP A 362 29.59 18.33 5.06
CA ASP A 362 30.51 19.00 5.95
C ASP A 362 31.51 17.98 6.59
N MET A 363 32.48 17.58 5.78
CA MET A 363 33.53 16.64 6.15
C MET A 363 34.52 17.23 7.18
N SER A 364 34.37 18.47 7.61
CA SER A 364 35.14 19.03 8.72
C SER A 364 34.76 18.40 10.07
N SER A 365 33.49 17.93 10.20
CA SER A 365 33.00 17.21 11.37
C SER A 365 33.47 15.76 11.42
N MET A 366 33.84 15.12 10.31
CA MET A 366 34.37 13.76 10.31
C MET A 366 35.87 13.66 10.70
N LYS A 367 36.62 14.75 10.62
CA LYS A 367 38.00 14.77 11.16
C LYS A 367 38.05 14.68 12.71
N GLY A 368 36.92 14.97 13.36
CA GLY A 368 36.78 14.78 14.80
C GLY A 368 36.45 13.33 15.19
N MET A 369 35.92 12.52 14.29
CA MET A 369 35.59 11.12 14.59
C MET A 369 36.79 10.17 14.57
N ASP A 370 37.85 10.51 13.82
CA ASP A 370 39.12 9.72 13.86
C ASP A 370 39.86 9.86 15.19
N HIS A 371 39.58 10.91 15.95
CA HIS A 371 40.16 11.09 17.28
C HIS A 371 39.32 10.49 18.41
N ASP A 372 38.04 10.20 18.14
CA ASP A 372 37.11 9.68 19.16
C ASP A 372 37.02 8.15 19.19
N MET A 373 37.72 7.46 18.29
CA MET A 373 37.86 5.99 18.41
C MET A 373 38.62 5.56 19.65
N SER A 374 39.36 6.48 20.30
CA SER A 374 39.95 6.23 21.62
C SER A 374 38.94 6.35 22.76
N SER A 375 37.83 7.09 22.56
CA SER A 375 36.73 7.18 23.53
C SER A 375 35.83 5.95 23.50
N MET A 376 35.78 5.22 22.38
CA MET A 376 35.09 3.92 22.31
C MET A 376 35.82 2.82 23.13
N LYS A 377 37.10 2.97 23.43
CA LYS A 377 37.77 2.11 24.42
C LYS A 377 37.29 2.35 25.86
N GLY A 378 36.63 3.49 26.11
CA GLY A 378 35.97 3.76 27.38
C GLY A 378 34.56 3.17 27.50
N MET A 379 33.92 2.81 26.39
CA MET A 379 32.61 2.16 26.41
C MET A 379 32.66 0.67 26.75
N ASP A 380 33.82 0.02 26.56
CA ASP A 380 34.00 -1.37 27.04
C ASP A 380 34.02 -1.45 28.57
N HIS A 381 34.27 -0.34 29.28
CA HIS A 381 34.18 -0.30 30.74
C HIS A 381 32.77 -0.02 31.26
N ASP A 382 31.89 0.55 30.44
CA ASP A 382 30.50 0.83 30.85
C ASP A 382 29.56 -0.36 30.63
N MET A 383 29.99 -1.39 29.90
CA MET A 383 29.23 -2.67 29.81
C MET A 383 29.22 -3.41 31.15
N SER A 384 30.08 -3.05 32.10
CA SER A 384 30.04 -3.58 33.48
C SER A 384 28.87 -2.97 34.29
N SER A 385 28.37 -1.79 33.92
CA SER A 385 27.20 -1.18 34.54
C SER A 385 25.87 -1.80 34.05
N MET A 386 25.87 -2.45 32.88
CA MET A 386 24.74 -3.25 32.44
C MET A 386 24.58 -4.60 33.17
N LYS A 387 25.64 -5.07 33.83
CA LYS A 387 25.51 -6.23 34.75
C LYS A 387 24.74 -5.91 36.02
N GLY A 388 24.56 -4.63 36.35
CA GLY A 388 23.69 -4.19 37.44
C GLY A 388 22.18 -4.20 37.09
N MET A 389 21.84 -4.20 35.79
CA MET A 389 20.44 -4.28 35.36
C MET A 389 19.90 -5.72 35.35
N ASP A 390 20.77 -6.73 35.26
CA ASP A 390 20.33 -8.13 35.40
C ASP A 390 19.88 -8.47 36.84
N HIS A 391 20.32 -7.67 37.82
CA HIS A 391 19.86 -7.84 39.21
C HIS A 391 18.46 -7.21 39.47
N ASP A 392 18.04 -6.24 38.66
CA ASP A 392 16.70 -5.65 38.81
C ASP A 392 15.59 -6.44 38.11
N MET A 393 15.95 -7.33 37.17
CA MET A 393 14.99 -8.27 36.57
C MET A 393 14.62 -9.41 37.52
N SER A 394 15.39 -9.65 38.59
CA SER A 394 15.02 -10.61 39.61
C SER A 394 13.94 -10.08 40.56
N SER A 395 13.75 -8.77 40.67
CA SER A 395 12.68 -8.17 41.44
C SER A 395 11.30 -8.26 40.72
N MET A 396 11.29 -8.47 39.39
CA MET A 396 10.06 -8.75 38.64
C MET A 396 9.57 -10.19 38.79
N LYS A 397 10.43 -11.11 39.26
CA LYS A 397 9.97 -12.47 39.60
C LYS A 397 9.08 -12.50 40.85
N GLY A 398 9.09 -11.46 41.67
CA GLY A 398 8.18 -11.31 42.81
C GLY A 398 6.76 -10.91 42.45
N MET A 399 6.54 -10.38 41.21
CA MET A 399 5.19 -10.01 40.76
C MET A 399 4.41 -11.18 40.15
N ASP A 400 5.09 -12.25 39.70
CA ASP A 400 4.40 -13.48 39.26
C ASP A 400 3.74 -14.27 40.39
N HIS A 401 4.16 -14.02 41.63
CA HIS A 401 3.53 -14.67 42.78
C HIS A 401 2.24 -13.98 43.26
N ASP A 402 2.02 -12.72 42.91
CA ASP A 402 0.78 -12.02 43.27
C ASP A 402 -0.39 -12.28 42.31
N MET A 403 -0.11 -12.76 41.10
CA MET A 403 -1.14 -13.13 40.14
C MET A 403 -1.77 -14.52 40.43
N SER A 404 -1.10 -15.33 41.24
CA SER A 404 -1.67 -16.62 41.70
C SER A 404 -2.70 -16.47 42.83
N SER A 405 -2.71 -15.33 43.52
CA SER A 405 -3.72 -15.04 44.56
C SER A 405 -5.06 -14.55 43.96
N MET A 406 -5.09 -14.16 42.68
CA MET A 406 -6.35 -13.81 41.98
C MET A 406 -7.07 -15.03 41.38
N LYS A 407 -6.47 -16.21 41.38
CA LYS A 407 -7.15 -17.46 40.97
C LYS A 407 -8.10 -18.02 42.01
N GLY A 408 -8.16 -17.44 43.19
CA GLY A 408 -9.06 -17.83 44.26
C GLY A 408 -10.43 -17.12 44.32
N MET A 409 -10.69 -16.16 43.38
CA MET A 409 -11.94 -15.40 43.35
C MET A 409 -12.97 -15.89 42.32
N ASP A 410 -12.67 -16.92 41.55
CA ASP A 410 -13.61 -17.46 40.55
C ASP A 410 -14.57 -18.56 41.11
N HIS A 411 -14.61 -18.75 42.42
CA HIS A 411 -15.48 -19.80 42.98
C HIS A 411 -16.73 -19.31 43.74
N ASP A 412 -17.09 -18.04 43.66
CA ASP A 412 -18.27 -17.51 44.39
C ASP A 412 -19.29 -16.76 43.51
N MET A 413 -19.49 -17.23 42.28
CA MET A 413 -20.64 -16.78 41.45
C MET A 413 -21.38 -17.97 40.83
N SER A 414 -21.89 -18.87 41.70
CA SER A 414 -22.96 -19.79 41.32
C SER A 414 -23.85 -20.02 42.56
N SER A 415 -24.76 -19.12 42.74
CA SER A 415 -26.04 -19.34 43.44
C SER A 415 -27.08 -18.40 42.87
#